data_b15578012c6e6647bb07c523fba01b78
#
_entry.id   b15578012c6e6647bb07c523fba01b78
#
_cell.length_a   1.000
_cell.length_b   1.000
_cell.length_c   1.000
_cell.angle_alpha   90.00
_cell.angle_beta   90.00
_cell.angle_gamma   90.00
#
_symmetry.space_group_name_H-M   'P 1'
#
loop_
_entity.id
_entity.type
_entity.pdbx_description
1 polymer ?
#
loop_
_entity_poly.entity_id
_entity_poly.type
_entity_poly.pdbx_seq_one_letter_code
_entity_poly.pdbx_strand_id
1 'polypeptide(L)'
;KKVVFDYNGWSTGSSDFGDVTCVMPGVQINAGGAVGTLHGIDFQITDPNRMCVNAAKVQLFLVDALLSNDAVAAKEIIANYKPQYPSIKAYLDAIDALTLDKDAVRYDEKGNAIVDFQN
;
A
#
# COMPACT_ATOMS: atom_id res chain seq x y z
N LYS A 1 -24.13 -2.14 12.96
CA LYS A 1 -22.66 -2.26 12.95
C LYS A 1 -22.07 -0.85 12.90
N LYS A 2 -21.04 -0.59 13.69
CA LYS A 2 -20.39 0.73 13.73
C LYS A 2 -19.27 0.74 12.71
N VAL A 3 -19.27 1.73 11.81
CA VAL A 3 -18.12 2.04 10.97
C VAL A 3 -17.23 2.96 11.80
N VAL A 4 -15.97 2.61 11.95
CA VAL A 4 -14.97 3.43 12.64
C VAL A 4 -14.00 3.91 11.60
N PHE A 5 -13.87 5.22 11.50
CA PHE A 5 -12.85 5.86 10.67
C PHE A 5 -11.67 6.23 11.60
N ASP A 6 -10.51 5.67 11.35
CA ASP A 6 -9.27 6.04 12.03
C ASP A 6 -8.43 6.91 11.07
N TYR A 7 -8.55 8.20 11.23
CA TYR A 7 -7.81 9.17 10.40
C TYR A 7 -6.37 9.39 10.85
N ASN A 8 -6.00 8.88 12.02
CA ASN A 8 -4.69 9.07 12.62
C ASN A 8 -3.93 7.75 12.78
N GLY A 9 -4.46 6.68 12.22
CA GLY A 9 -3.81 5.38 12.26
C GLY A 9 -2.49 5.42 11.49
N TRP A 10 -1.40 5.15 12.18
CA TRP A 10 -0.09 4.99 11.59
C TRP A 10 0.35 3.53 11.71
N SER A 11 0.95 2.99 10.67
CA SER A 11 1.41 1.60 10.62
C SER A 11 2.84 1.55 10.08
N THR A 12 3.62 0.61 10.59
CA THR A 12 4.95 0.28 10.08
C THR A 12 4.93 -0.70 8.92
N GLY A 13 3.73 -1.22 8.56
CA GLY A 13 3.56 -2.08 7.40
C GLY A 13 3.79 -1.30 6.10
N SER A 14 4.44 -1.93 5.13
CA SER A 14 4.62 -1.39 3.78
C SER A 14 3.74 -2.13 2.78
N SER A 15 3.32 -1.45 1.73
CA SER A 15 2.64 -2.05 0.59
C SER A 15 2.82 -1.16 -0.64
N ASP A 16 2.75 -1.76 -1.82
CA ASP A 16 2.83 -1.06 -3.11
C ASP A 16 1.71 -0.02 -3.28
N PHE A 17 0.63 -0.15 -2.49
CA PHE A 17 -0.43 0.86 -2.45
C PHE A 17 0.06 2.21 -1.90
N GLY A 18 1.08 2.21 -1.04
CA GLY A 18 1.76 3.42 -0.57
C GLY A 18 2.34 4.22 -1.74
N ASP A 19 2.98 3.54 -2.69
CA ASP A 19 3.57 4.15 -3.89
C ASP A 19 2.50 4.82 -4.75
N VAL A 20 1.37 4.14 -4.96
CA VAL A 20 0.22 4.70 -5.70
C VAL A 20 -0.31 5.96 -5.00
N THR A 21 -0.44 5.93 -3.67
CA THR A 21 -0.96 7.08 -2.93
C THR A 21 0.00 8.24 -2.79
N CYS A 22 1.26 8.09 -3.19
CA CYS A 22 2.19 9.22 -3.30
C CYS A 22 1.86 10.16 -4.47
N VAL A 23 1.14 9.69 -5.49
CA VAL A 23 0.89 10.43 -6.73
C VAL A 23 -0.59 10.59 -7.08
N MET A 24 -1.47 9.79 -6.47
CA MET A 24 -2.92 9.87 -6.71
C MET A 24 -3.70 9.50 -5.44
N PRO A 25 -4.95 9.99 -5.28
CA PRO A 25 -5.76 9.63 -4.13
C PRO A 25 -6.13 8.13 -4.16
N GLY A 26 -6.10 7.50 -2.99
CA GLY A 26 -6.47 6.10 -2.84
C GLY A 26 -7.04 5.82 -1.45
N VAL A 27 -7.75 4.71 -1.32
CA VAL A 27 -8.26 4.22 -0.04
C VAL A 27 -8.02 2.72 0.08
N GLN A 28 -7.48 2.29 1.19
CA GLN A 28 -7.31 0.90 1.53
C GLN A 28 -8.41 0.46 2.49
N ILE A 29 -9.03 -0.69 2.20
CA ILE A 29 -10.10 -1.25 2.99
C ILE A 29 -9.62 -2.55 3.61
N ASN A 30 -9.79 -2.67 4.94
CA ASN A 30 -9.51 -3.89 5.65
C ASN A 30 -10.82 -4.62 5.96
N ALA A 31 -10.87 -5.92 5.69
CA ALA A 31 -11.97 -6.81 6.04
C ALA A 31 -11.55 -7.75 7.17
N GLY A 32 -12.47 -7.98 8.12
CA GLY A 32 -12.28 -9.03 9.12
C GLY A 32 -12.71 -10.39 8.55
N GLY A 33 -12.48 -11.46 9.32
CA GLY A 33 -12.89 -12.82 8.95
C GLY A 33 -11.71 -13.79 8.82
N ALA A 34 -10.52 -13.33 9.14
CA ALA A 34 -9.34 -14.15 9.32
C ALA A 34 -8.86 -14.13 10.78
N VAL A 35 -8.09 -15.12 11.16
CA VAL A 35 -7.39 -15.26 12.45
C VAL A 35 -5.96 -15.70 12.17
N GLY A 36 -5.10 -15.62 13.19
CA GLY A 36 -3.68 -15.97 13.10
C GLY A 36 -2.77 -14.78 12.85
N THR A 37 -1.51 -15.07 12.68
CA THR A 37 -0.46 -14.06 12.47
C THR A 37 -0.38 -13.68 11.00
N LEU A 38 -0.39 -12.40 10.69
CA LEU A 38 -0.20 -11.93 9.31
C LEU A 38 1.15 -12.45 8.78
N HIS A 39 1.13 -13.11 7.62
CA HIS A 39 2.25 -13.85 7.02
C HIS A 39 2.70 -15.10 7.81
N GLY A 40 1.97 -15.50 8.87
CA GLY A 40 2.23 -16.72 9.62
C GLY A 40 1.58 -17.95 8.98
N ILE A 41 2.09 -19.12 9.32
CA ILE A 41 1.54 -20.42 8.88
C ILE A 41 0.19 -20.73 9.54
N ASP A 42 -0.14 -20.01 10.60
CA ASP A 42 -1.38 -20.10 11.36
C ASP A 42 -2.48 -19.17 10.81
N PHE A 43 -2.17 -18.37 9.78
CA PHE A 43 -3.16 -17.49 9.15
C PHE A 43 -4.21 -18.31 8.41
N GLN A 44 -5.49 -18.09 8.76
CA GLN A 44 -6.60 -18.80 8.12
C GLN A 44 -7.86 -17.92 8.06
N ILE A 45 -8.63 -18.11 7.00
CA ILE A 45 -9.95 -17.50 6.85
C ILE A 45 -10.97 -18.34 7.59
N THR A 46 -11.53 -17.81 8.67
CA THR A 46 -12.55 -18.49 9.51
C THR A 46 -13.97 -18.05 9.20
N ASP A 47 -14.14 -16.89 8.57
CA ASP A 47 -15.45 -16.38 8.11
C ASP A 47 -15.32 -15.84 6.67
N PRO A 48 -15.53 -16.68 5.65
CA PRO A 48 -15.46 -16.28 4.25
C PRO A 48 -16.45 -15.18 3.87
N ASN A 49 -17.63 -15.13 4.53
CA ASN A 49 -18.59 -14.07 4.26
C ASN A 49 -18.07 -12.71 4.70
N ARG A 50 -17.43 -12.64 5.87
CA ARG A 50 -16.80 -11.40 6.33
C ARG A 50 -15.59 -11.03 5.47
N MET A 51 -14.73 -12.00 5.20
CA MET A 51 -13.48 -11.75 4.49
C MET A 51 -13.68 -11.40 3.02
N CYS A 52 -14.50 -12.17 2.31
CA CYS A 52 -14.64 -12.05 0.85
C CYS A 52 -15.91 -11.28 0.46
N VAL A 53 -17.08 -11.73 0.92
CA VAL A 53 -18.36 -11.18 0.44
C VAL A 53 -18.58 -9.75 0.95
N ASN A 54 -18.31 -9.49 2.23
CA ASN A 54 -18.46 -8.14 2.76
C ASN A 54 -17.39 -7.19 2.19
N ALA A 55 -16.15 -7.65 1.97
CA ALA A 55 -15.13 -6.86 1.31
C ALA A 55 -15.54 -6.45 -0.11
N ALA A 56 -16.04 -7.40 -0.90
CA ALA A 56 -16.55 -7.11 -2.24
C ALA A 56 -17.73 -6.11 -2.21
N LYS A 57 -18.67 -6.27 -1.27
CA LYS A 57 -19.79 -5.32 -1.11
C LYS A 57 -19.32 -3.91 -0.77
N VAL A 58 -18.30 -3.78 0.10
CA VAL A 58 -17.75 -2.46 0.44
C VAL A 58 -17.07 -1.82 -0.77
N GLN A 59 -16.33 -2.59 -1.58
CA GLN A 59 -15.74 -2.08 -2.83
C GLN A 59 -16.81 -1.59 -3.81
N LEU A 60 -17.87 -2.38 -4.04
CA LEU A 60 -18.99 -1.97 -4.89
C LEU A 60 -19.68 -0.72 -4.36
N PHE A 61 -19.89 -0.63 -3.04
CA PHE A 61 -20.46 0.56 -2.42
C PHE A 61 -19.58 1.80 -2.62
N LEU A 62 -18.25 1.65 -2.52
CA LEU A 62 -17.33 2.76 -2.79
C LEU A 62 -17.37 3.20 -4.25
N VAL A 63 -17.40 2.26 -5.18
CA VAL A 63 -17.54 2.57 -6.61
C VAL A 63 -18.84 3.33 -6.86
N ASP A 64 -19.96 2.85 -6.31
CA ASP A 64 -21.25 3.53 -6.42
C ASP A 64 -21.21 4.95 -5.82
N ALA A 65 -20.69 5.09 -4.60
CA ALA A 65 -20.58 6.37 -3.92
C ALA A 65 -19.69 7.39 -4.67
N LEU A 66 -18.63 6.93 -5.30
CA LEU A 66 -17.70 7.78 -6.06
C LEU A 66 -18.23 8.17 -7.43
N LEU A 67 -18.95 7.26 -8.11
CA LEU A 67 -19.39 7.47 -9.48
C LEU A 67 -20.84 7.99 -9.61
N SER A 68 -21.65 7.86 -8.56
CA SER A 68 -23.01 8.42 -8.55
C SER A 68 -23.00 9.93 -8.71
N ASN A 69 -24.15 10.49 -9.17
CA ASN A 69 -24.34 11.92 -9.36
C ASN A 69 -23.24 12.57 -10.22
N ASP A 70 -22.97 11.99 -11.38
CA ASP A 70 -21.96 12.48 -12.32
C ASP A 70 -20.54 12.54 -11.70
N ALA A 71 -20.25 11.58 -10.81
CA ALA A 71 -18.98 11.43 -10.11
C ALA A 71 -18.54 12.68 -9.33
N VAL A 72 -19.46 13.43 -8.76
CA VAL A 72 -19.17 14.66 -8.00
C VAL A 72 -18.19 14.38 -6.88
N ALA A 73 -18.39 13.29 -6.10
CA ALA A 73 -17.52 12.93 -5.00
C ALA A 73 -16.08 12.59 -5.46
N ALA A 74 -15.93 11.86 -6.54
CA ALA A 74 -14.60 11.54 -7.09
C ALA A 74 -13.91 12.82 -7.62
N LYS A 75 -14.62 13.69 -8.31
CA LYS A 75 -14.08 14.97 -8.81
C LYS A 75 -13.63 15.88 -7.66
N GLU A 76 -14.38 15.93 -6.58
CA GLU A 76 -14.03 16.70 -5.38
C GLU A 76 -12.77 16.14 -4.68
N ILE A 77 -12.67 14.83 -4.53
CA ILE A 77 -11.49 14.17 -3.96
C ILE A 77 -10.25 14.50 -4.80
N ILE A 78 -10.33 14.37 -6.13
CA ILE A 78 -9.20 14.65 -7.04
C ILE A 78 -8.81 16.14 -6.95
N ALA A 79 -9.78 17.05 -6.91
CA ALA A 79 -9.52 18.50 -6.85
C ALA A 79 -8.84 18.94 -5.53
N ASN A 80 -9.12 18.24 -4.42
CA ASN A 80 -8.58 18.56 -3.11
C ASN A 80 -7.35 17.72 -2.72
N TYR A 81 -7.02 16.69 -3.51
CA TYR A 81 -5.87 15.84 -3.22
C TYR A 81 -4.56 16.60 -3.39
N LYS A 82 -3.68 16.42 -2.42
CA LYS A 82 -2.32 16.97 -2.44
C LYS A 82 -1.32 15.84 -2.53
N PRO A 83 -0.78 15.56 -3.72
CA PRO A 83 0.20 14.49 -3.90
C PRO A 83 1.48 14.80 -3.13
N GLN A 84 2.16 13.76 -2.67
CA GLN A 84 3.48 13.88 -2.04
C GLN A 84 4.54 14.26 -3.08
N TYR A 85 4.38 13.78 -4.31
CA TYR A 85 5.24 14.11 -5.45
C TYR A 85 4.43 14.81 -6.55
N PRO A 86 4.98 15.82 -7.21
CA PRO A 86 4.23 16.62 -8.20
C PRO A 86 3.92 15.87 -9.51
N SER A 87 4.56 14.72 -9.72
CA SER A 87 4.35 13.85 -10.88
C SER A 87 4.88 12.44 -10.63
N ILE A 88 4.42 11.47 -11.44
CA ILE A 88 4.96 10.11 -11.45
C ILE A 88 6.47 10.13 -11.74
N LYS A 89 6.92 10.98 -12.66
CA LYS A 89 8.35 11.09 -12.94
C LYS A 89 9.15 11.55 -11.71
N ALA A 90 8.66 12.55 -10.98
CA ALA A 90 9.33 13.03 -9.78
C ALA A 90 9.38 11.95 -8.68
N TYR A 91 8.34 11.13 -8.58
CA TYR A 91 8.32 9.98 -7.70
C TYR A 91 9.39 8.94 -8.11
N LEU A 92 9.41 8.53 -9.38
CA LEU A 92 10.39 7.57 -9.89
C LEU A 92 11.82 8.05 -9.72
N ASP A 93 12.11 9.32 -10.05
CA ASP A 93 13.44 9.92 -9.86
C ASP A 93 13.86 9.87 -8.36
N ALA A 94 12.92 10.07 -7.44
CA ALA A 94 13.21 9.99 -6.00
C ALA A 94 13.49 8.55 -5.54
N ILE A 95 12.76 7.57 -6.06
CA ILE A 95 12.99 6.15 -5.75
C ILE A 95 14.31 5.67 -6.35
N ASP A 96 14.61 6.04 -7.59
CA ASP A 96 15.87 5.71 -8.25
C ASP A 96 17.07 6.29 -7.49
N ALA A 97 16.93 7.49 -6.91
CA ALA A 97 17.96 8.10 -6.10
C ALA A 97 18.24 7.35 -4.77
N LEU A 98 17.29 6.53 -4.29
CA LEU A 98 17.47 5.66 -3.13
C LEU A 98 18.08 4.31 -3.50
N THR A 99 18.12 3.97 -4.78
CA THR A 99 18.66 2.70 -5.26
C THR A 99 20.18 2.77 -5.23
N LEU A 100 20.79 1.82 -4.55
CA LEU A 100 22.24 1.65 -4.54
C LEU A 100 22.58 0.41 -5.39
N ASP A 101 23.19 0.63 -6.54
CA ASP A 101 23.72 -0.43 -7.39
C ASP A 101 25.22 -0.60 -7.08
N LYS A 102 25.53 -1.65 -6.30
CA LYS A 102 26.92 -2.02 -5.99
C LYS A 102 27.06 -3.52 -5.79
N ASP A 103 28.26 -4.02 -6.05
CA ASP A 103 28.63 -5.39 -5.69
C ASP A 103 28.73 -5.54 -4.15
N ALA A 104 27.62 -5.96 -3.53
CA ALA A 104 27.57 -6.14 -2.08
C ALA A 104 28.49 -7.27 -1.58
N VAL A 105 28.85 -8.20 -2.47
CA VAL A 105 29.76 -9.31 -2.18
C VAL A 105 30.88 -9.34 -3.24
N ARG A 106 32.12 -9.24 -2.77
CA ARG A 106 33.34 -9.41 -3.59
C ARG A 106 34.15 -10.57 -3.03
N TYR A 107 35.03 -11.14 -3.83
CA TYR A 107 35.96 -12.19 -3.38
C TYR A 107 37.39 -11.67 -3.45
N ASP A 108 38.18 -11.94 -2.40
CA ASP A 108 39.61 -11.65 -2.42
C ASP A 108 40.39 -12.67 -3.28
N GLU A 109 41.68 -12.45 -3.43
CA GLU A 109 42.55 -13.34 -4.21
C GLU A 109 42.65 -14.75 -3.63
N LYS A 110 42.24 -14.95 -2.38
CA LYS A 110 42.22 -16.24 -1.68
C LYS A 110 40.85 -16.90 -1.72
N GLY A 111 39.86 -16.28 -2.38
CA GLY A 111 38.48 -16.76 -2.47
C GLY A 111 37.62 -16.49 -1.24
N ASN A 112 38.04 -15.63 -0.30
CA ASN A 112 37.22 -15.25 0.82
C ASN A 112 36.20 -14.21 0.40
N ALA A 113 34.95 -14.38 0.84
CA ALA A 113 33.91 -13.38 0.59
C ALA A 113 34.13 -12.12 1.46
N ILE A 114 34.18 -10.97 0.80
CA ILE A 114 34.16 -9.66 1.42
C ILE A 114 32.76 -9.09 1.23
N VAL A 115 32.05 -8.92 2.32
CA VAL A 115 30.67 -8.40 2.30
C VAL A 115 30.71 -6.92 2.69
N ASP A 116 30.21 -6.06 1.78
CA ASP A 116 30.18 -4.61 1.96
C ASP A 116 28.74 -4.12 2.07
N PHE A 117 28.31 -3.88 3.30
CA PHE A 117 27.01 -3.28 3.62
C PHE A 117 27.11 -1.81 4.04
N GLN A 118 28.29 -1.21 3.93
CA GLN A 118 28.43 0.21 4.28
C GLN A 118 27.98 1.09 3.12
N ASN A 119 27.12 2.04 3.45
CA ASN A 119 26.64 3.10 2.56
C ASN A 119 27.73 4.13 2.28
#